data_27d64166fc5397e70002a821cad7beb0
#
_entry.id   27d64166fc5397e70002a821cad7beb0
#
_cell.length_a   1.000
_cell.length_b   1.000
_cell.length_c   1.000
_cell.angle_alpha   90.00
_cell.angle_beta   90.00
_cell.angle_gamma   90.00
#
_symmetry.space_group_name_H-M   'P 1'
#
loop_
_entity.id
_entity.type
_entity.pdbx_description
1 polymer ?
#
loop_
_entity_poly.entity_id
_entity_poly.type
_entity_poly.pdbx_seq_one_letter_code
_entity_poly.pdbx_strand_id
1 'polypeptide(L)'
;MGWKNLILVMALSLLIAACAQQAQTGQPQPTEKNVDALKNGDTSGIITEDVIYFGSSKGFLAKPKNEGVYPAVVMIHEWWGLNDNIKEMARSLAAEGYVVLAVDLYNGKVGKNSTEAGQLAGAIRSNPAVAIQNMKAAVQYLKNLYNVNDDKIASMGWCFGGAMSLQLALNEKLAATVIYYGNLETNSTKLSVIKWPILGIFGSNDTSIPVETVKKFEAALNEVGIENEIHIYEGVGHAFANPSGMNYAPEQTKDAWEKTLEFLDRELKV
;
A
#
# COMPACT_ATOMS: atom_id res chain seq x y z
N MET A 1 37.95 4.88 -65.94
CA MET A 1 36.64 4.28 -66.05
C MET A 1 36.30 3.67 -64.71
N GLY A 2 35.34 4.09 -63.88
CA GLY A 2 34.27 5.05 -63.92
C GLY A 2 33.82 5.27 -62.48
N TRP A 3 33.85 6.49 -62.12
CA TRP A 3 33.22 6.96 -60.85
C TRP A 3 31.71 6.85 -61.01
N LYS A 4 31.03 6.13 -60.11
CA LYS A 4 29.60 6.31 -59.75
C LYS A 4 29.24 5.23 -58.75
N ASN A 5 29.11 5.61 -57.48
CA ASN A 5 28.12 5.17 -56.51
C ASN A 5 28.64 5.51 -55.08
N LEU A 6 28.65 6.80 -54.82
CA LEU A 6 28.82 7.32 -53.49
C LEU A 6 27.76 8.40 -53.30
N ILE A 7 26.52 8.06 -53.03
CA ILE A 7 25.44 8.89 -52.49
C ILE A 7 24.25 7.93 -52.25
N LEU A 8 24.08 7.44 -51.07
CA LEU A 8 22.79 7.15 -50.42
C LEU A 8 22.98 6.38 -49.09
N VAL A 9 23.61 7.01 -48.13
CA VAL A 9 23.44 6.61 -46.68
C VAL A 9 23.57 7.89 -45.86
N MET A 10 22.59 8.75 -45.90
CA MET A 10 22.41 9.85 -44.97
C MET A 10 20.96 10.31 -45.01
N ALA A 11 20.06 9.50 -44.47
CA ALA A 11 18.71 9.93 -44.13
C ALA A 11 17.97 8.82 -43.36
N LEU A 12 18.46 8.41 -42.17
CA LEU A 12 17.66 7.65 -41.23
C LEU A 12 18.25 7.74 -39.81
N SER A 13 18.40 8.94 -39.30
CA SER A 13 18.83 9.14 -37.89
C SER A 13 18.25 10.42 -37.26
N LEU A 14 16.97 10.71 -37.54
CA LEU A 14 16.27 11.89 -37.00
C LEU A 14 14.80 11.59 -36.64
N LEU A 15 14.50 10.44 -36.04
CA LEU A 15 13.15 10.13 -35.53
C LEU A 15 13.14 9.29 -34.24
N ILE A 16 14.15 9.43 -33.38
CA ILE A 16 14.12 8.83 -32.00
C ILE A 16 14.57 9.89 -30.98
N ALA A 17 13.90 11.03 -30.98
CA ALA A 17 14.16 12.08 -29.99
C ALA A 17 12.88 12.83 -29.57
N ALA A 18 11.72 12.18 -29.61
CA ALA A 18 10.46 12.83 -29.26
C ALA A 18 9.61 12.07 -28.21
N CYS A 19 10.18 11.10 -27.48
CA CYS A 19 9.45 10.38 -26.40
C CYS A 19 10.16 10.40 -25.04
N ALA A 20 11.06 11.34 -24.77
CA ALA A 20 11.79 11.39 -23.50
C ALA A 20 11.63 12.72 -22.74
N GLN A 21 10.52 13.44 -22.94
CA GLN A 21 10.36 14.79 -22.35
C GLN A 21 9.02 15.01 -21.64
N GLN A 22 8.45 13.96 -20.98
CA GLN A 22 7.29 14.12 -20.10
C GLN A 22 7.43 13.30 -18.81
N ALA A 23 8.49 13.50 -18.04
CA ALA A 23 8.61 12.96 -16.68
C ALA A 23 9.56 13.79 -15.81
N GLN A 24 9.37 15.11 -15.76
CA GLN A 24 10.04 15.96 -14.77
C GLN A 24 9.04 16.96 -14.22
N THR A 25 8.12 16.46 -13.37
CA THR A 25 7.51 17.31 -12.34
C THR A 25 7.73 16.61 -11.01
N GLY A 26 8.65 17.16 -10.22
CA GLY A 26 8.83 16.74 -8.83
C GLY A 26 7.47 16.81 -8.11
N GLN A 27 7.16 15.82 -7.28
CA GLN A 27 5.99 15.91 -6.43
C GLN A 27 6.07 17.20 -5.61
N PRO A 28 5.00 17.99 -5.53
CA PRO A 28 4.93 19.07 -4.56
C PRO A 28 5.08 18.47 -3.16
N GLN A 29 5.94 19.06 -2.35
CA GLN A 29 6.00 18.76 -0.92
C GLN A 29 4.58 18.94 -0.33
N PRO A 30 4.16 18.10 0.62
CA PRO A 30 2.83 18.22 1.23
C PRO A 30 2.68 19.65 1.79
N THR A 31 1.75 20.40 1.28
CA THR A 31 1.32 21.61 1.97
C THR A 31 0.42 21.18 3.12
N GLU A 32 0.62 21.73 4.31
CA GLU A 32 -0.12 21.41 5.56
C GLU A 32 -1.66 21.37 5.42
N LYS A 33 -2.20 21.91 4.34
CA LYS A 33 -3.65 21.98 4.10
C LYS A 33 -4.33 20.69 3.63
N ASN A 34 -3.60 19.67 3.16
CA ASN A 34 -4.20 18.49 2.55
C ASN A 34 -4.26 17.25 3.48
N VAL A 35 -3.73 17.36 4.69
CA VAL A 35 -3.67 16.22 5.64
C VAL A 35 -4.92 16.14 6.53
N ASP A 36 -5.75 17.19 6.55
CA ASP A 36 -6.88 17.30 7.48
C ASP A 36 -8.05 16.34 7.21
N ALA A 37 -8.16 15.79 6.01
CA ALA A 37 -9.24 14.86 5.65
C ALA A 37 -9.15 13.49 6.35
N LEU A 38 -7.95 13.12 6.85
CA LEU A 38 -7.71 11.85 7.56
C LEU A 38 -7.46 12.06 9.07
N LYS A 39 -7.40 13.31 9.53
CA LYS A 39 -7.24 13.65 10.95
C LYS A 39 -8.58 13.62 11.69
N ASN A 40 -9.23 12.47 11.71
CA ASN A 40 -10.50 12.34 12.44
C ASN A 40 -10.34 11.96 13.91
N GLY A 41 -9.12 11.72 14.41
CA GLY A 41 -8.88 11.33 15.79
C GLY A 41 -8.03 12.33 16.57
N ASP A 42 -8.39 12.57 17.83
CA ASP A 42 -7.48 13.19 18.81
C ASP A 42 -6.29 12.25 19.06
N THR A 43 -5.15 12.56 18.45
CA THR A 43 -3.92 11.75 18.59
C THR A 43 -3.20 11.97 19.91
N SER A 44 -3.71 12.80 20.84
CA SER A 44 -3.14 12.99 22.19
C SER A 44 -3.19 11.72 23.04
N GLY A 45 -4.11 10.81 22.73
CA GLY A 45 -4.29 9.51 23.38
C GLY A 45 -3.45 8.36 22.85
N ILE A 46 -2.45 8.60 21.97
CA ILE A 46 -1.59 7.56 21.39
C ILE A 46 -0.11 7.72 21.81
N ILE A 47 0.62 6.60 21.73
CA ILE A 47 2.08 6.54 21.89
C ILE A 47 2.67 6.09 20.57
N THR A 48 3.79 6.71 20.16
CA THR A 48 4.52 6.32 18.96
C THR A 48 5.98 6.07 19.28
N GLU A 49 6.57 5.07 18.63
CA GLU A 49 7.98 4.73 18.76
C GLU A 49 8.54 4.08 17.50
N ASP A 50 9.82 4.29 17.21
CA ASP A 50 10.53 3.52 16.19
C ASP A 50 11.01 2.21 16.82
N VAL A 51 10.63 1.07 16.23
CA VAL A 51 10.94 -0.26 16.75
C VAL A 51 11.74 -1.08 15.74
N ILE A 52 12.74 -1.81 16.22
CA ILE A 52 13.44 -2.80 15.39
C ILE A 52 12.66 -4.11 15.45
N TYR A 53 12.17 -4.60 14.32
CA TYR A 53 11.35 -5.81 14.24
C TYR A 53 11.91 -6.86 13.27
N PHE A 54 12.81 -6.46 12.34
CA PHE A 54 13.42 -7.36 11.37
C PHE A 54 14.85 -6.92 11.01
N GLY A 55 15.87 -7.67 11.44
CA GLY A 55 17.26 -7.31 11.20
C GLY A 55 17.58 -5.90 11.72
N SER A 56 17.91 -4.97 10.81
CA SER A 56 18.10 -3.54 11.10
C SER A 56 16.92 -2.65 10.71
N SER A 57 15.85 -3.23 10.14
CA SER A 57 14.67 -2.47 9.72
C SER A 57 13.93 -1.90 10.92
N LYS A 58 13.67 -0.59 10.86
CA LYS A 58 12.95 0.16 11.88
C LYS A 58 11.55 0.47 11.37
N GLY A 59 10.54 -0.16 11.97
CA GLY A 59 9.15 0.21 11.75
C GLY A 59 8.72 1.34 12.67
N PHE A 60 7.63 1.98 12.31
CA PHE A 60 6.97 2.98 13.14
C PHE A 60 5.76 2.32 13.82
N LEU A 61 5.83 2.19 15.15
CA LEU A 61 4.75 1.66 15.97
C LEU A 61 3.91 2.82 16.51
N ALA A 62 2.59 2.74 16.31
CA ALA A 62 1.61 3.64 16.92
C ALA A 62 0.58 2.80 17.68
N LYS A 63 0.24 3.17 18.91
CA LYS A 63 -0.66 2.40 19.77
C LYS A 63 -1.43 3.30 20.73
N PRO A 64 -2.63 2.89 21.17
CA PRO A 64 -3.34 3.57 22.26
C PRO A 64 -2.48 3.66 23.53
N LYS A 65 -2.56 4.80 24.20
CA LYS A 65 -1.87 5.04 25.48
C LYS A 65 -2.53 4.31 26.65
N ASN A 66 -3.83 4.13 26.57
CA ASN A 66 -4.59 3.46 27.62
C ASN A 66 -4.23 1.97 27.69
N GLU A 67 -4.28 1.42 28.89
CA GLU A 67 -4.14 -0.02 29.09
C GLU A 67 -5.31 -0.76 28.42
N GLY A 68 -5.02 -1.91 27.83
CA GLY A 68 -6.00 -2.73 27.13
C GLY A 68 -5.33 -3.74 26.20
N VAL A 69 -6.13 -4.66 25.68
CA VAL A 69 -5.72 -5.58 24.62
C VAL A 69 -6.43 -5.14 23.34
N TYR A 70 -5.69 -4.86 22.31
CA TYR A 70 -6.15 -4.24 21.07
C TYR A 70 -5.93 -5.16 19.87
N PRO A 71 -6.76 -5.06 18.83
CA PRO A 71 -6.43 -5.62 17.54
C PRO A 71 -5.23 -4.87 16.95
N ALA A 72 -4.55 -5.51 15.98
CA ALA A 72 -3.36 -4.91 15.39
C ALA A 72 -3.38 -4.91 13.86
N VAL A 73 -2.62 -3.99 13.27
CA VAL A 73 -2.50 -3.84 11.82
C VAL A 73 -1.04 -3.70 11.40
N VAL A 74 -0.60 -4.56 10.49
CA VAL A 74 0.63 -4.36 9.72
C VAL A 74 0.31 -3.41 8.58
N MET A 75 0.81 -2.18 8.67
CA MET A 75 0.58 -1.13 7.67
C MET A 75 1.76 -1.03 6.72
N ILE A 76 1.48 -1.07 5.41
CA ILE A 76 2.52 -1.17 4.39
C ILE A 76 2.52 0.08 3.52
N HIS A 77 3.69 0.72 3.45
CA HIS A 77 3.89 1.98 2.75
C HIS A 77 3.72 1.87 1.23
N GLU A 78 3.45 2.98 0.58
CA GLU A 78 3.49 3.11 -0.88
C GLU A 78 4.93 2.96 -1.42
N TRP A 79 5.10 3.08 -2.72
CA TRP A 79 6.41 2.93 -3.38
C TRP A 79 7.48 3.94 -2.94
N TRP A 80 7.08 4.99 -2.23
CA TRP A 80 7.97 6.02 -1.68
C TRP A 80 8.82 5.55 -0.50
N GLY A 81 8.40 4.52 0.24
CA GLY A 81 8.99 4.09 1.51
C GLY A 81 8.20 4.59 2.71
N LEU A 82 8.69 4.28 3.91
CA LEU A 82 8.06 4.67 5.18
C LEU A 82 8.26 6.17 5.44
N ASN A 83 7.41 6.99 4.82
CA ASN A 83 7.41 8.45 4.93
C ASN A 83 6.42 8.97 5.99
N ASP A 84 6.39 10.29 6.20
CA ASP A 84 5.53 10.91 7.22
C ASP A 84 4.04 10.73 6.94
N ASN A 85 3.62 10.64 5.67
CA ASN A 85 2.22 10.36 5.34
C ASN A 85 1.77 9.00 5.90
N ILE A 86 2.57 7.95 5.73
CA ILE A 86 2.24 6.61 6.26
C ILE A 86 2.29 6.60 7.79
N LYS A 87 3.22 7.32 8.40
CA LYS A 87 3.28 7.46 9.86
C LYS A 87 2.04 8.19 10.41
N GLU A 88 1.52 9.18 9.70
CA GLU A 88 0.29 9.87 10.08
C GLU A 88 -0.93 8.96 9.94
N MET A 89 -1.01 8.16 8.87
CA MET A 89 -2.05 7.13 8.72
C MET A 89 -2.01 6.11 9.88
N ALA A 90 -0.80 5.73 10.31
CA ALA A 90 -0.63 4.83 11.46
C ALA A 90 -1.13 5.47 12.77
N ARG A 91 -0.86 6.77 12.99
CA ARG A 91 -1.42 7.51 14.15
C ARG A 91 -2.94 7.57 14.11
N SER A 92 -3.51 7.90 12.94
CA SER A 92 -4.95 7.97 12.75
C SER A 92 -5.63 6.64 13.07
N LEU A 93 -5.08 5.53 12.58
CA LEU A 93 -5.64 4.20 12.88
C LEU A 93 -5.43 3.80 14.35
N ALA A 94 -4.32 4.21 14.97
CA ALA A 94 -4.11 3.96 16.40
C ALA A 94 -5.08 4.75 17.29
N ALA A 95 -5.49 5.95 16.88
CA ALA A 95 -6.52 6.74 17.56
C ALA A 95 -7.89 6.04 17.55
N GLU A 96 -8.15 5.22 16.54
CA GLU A 96 -9.33 4.36 16.45
C GLU A 96 -9.22 3.07 17.29
N GLY A 97 -8.17 2.90 18.11
CA GLY A 97 -8.03 1.77 19.02
C GLY A 97 -7.32 0.55 18.44
N TYR A 98 -6.40 0.74 17.55
CA TYR A 98 -5.55 -0.31 16.99
C TYR A 98 -4.09 -0.15 17.43
N VAL A 99 -3.36 -1.27 17.51
CA VAL A 99 -1.89 -1.26 17.54
C VAL A 99 -1.40 -1.37 16.09
N VAL A 100 -0.69 -0.36 15.59
CA VAL A 100 -0.31 -0.27 14.19
C VAL A 100 1.21 -0.30 14.05
N LEU A 101 1.74 -1.28 13.33
CA LEU A 101 3.15 -1.31 12.94
C LEU A 101 3.27 -0.97 11.45
N ALA A 102 3.68 0.26 11.16
CA ALA A 102 4.04 0.65 9.80
C ALA A 102 5.44 0.12 9.49
N VAL A 103 5.50 -0.85 8.56
CA VAL A 103 6.74 -1.55 8.20
C VAL A 103 7.63 -0.72 7.29
N ASP A 104 8.93 -0.93 7.40
CA ASP A 104 9.93 -0.39 6.48
C ASP A 104 10.53 -1.50 5.62
N LEU A 105 10.11 -1.56 4.35
CA LEU A 105 10.59 -2.53 3.37
C LEU A 105 11.89 -2.10 2.67
N TYR A 106 12.36 -0.87 2.93
CA TYR A 106 13.50 -0.27 2.25
C TYR A 106 14.69 0.02 3.16
N ASN A 107 14.64 -0.46 4.41
CA ASN A 107 15.70 -0.32 5.41
C ASN A 107 16.14 1.15 5.61
N GLY A 108 15.18 2.02 5.90
CA GLY A 108 15.37 3.44 6.19
C GLY A 108 15.42 4.34 4.96
N LYS A 109 15.29 3.80 3.74
CA LYS A 109 15.32 4.62 2.53
C LYS A 109 13.92 5.12 2.18
N VAL A 110 13.87 6.40 1.75
CA VAL A 110 12.67 7.04 1.21
C VAL A 110 13.03 7.65 -0.13
N GLY A 111 12.26 7.35 -1.16
CA GLY A 111 12.45 7.91 -2.50
C GLY A 111 12.19 9.41 -2.52
N LYS A 112 13.18 10.20 -2.95
CA LYS A 112 13.09 11.66 -3.05
C LYS A 112 12.38 12.13 -4.33
N ASN A 113 12.28 11.24 -5.30
CA ASN A 113 11.62 11.46 -6.58
C ASN A 113 11.11 10.11 -7.14
N SER A 114 10.34 10.16 -8.23
CA SER A 114 9.73 8.98 -8.85
C SER A 114 10.76 7.95 -9.36
N THR A 115 11.94 8.40 -9.80
CA THR A 115 13.01 7.51 -10.26
C THR A 115 13.57 6.68 -9.10
N GLU A 116 13.91 7.32 -7.98
CA GLU A 116 14.40 6.63 -6.78
C GLU A 116 13.33 5.70 -6.18
N ALA A 117 12.09 6.17 -6.07
CA ALA A 117 10.97 5.36 -5.60
C ALA A 117 10.74 4.13 -6.50
N GLY A 118 10.82 4.31 -7.83
CA GLY A 118 10.72 3.24 -8.80
C GLY A 118 11.84 2.19 -8.66
N GLN A 119 13.07 2.63 -8.40
CA GLN A 119 14.22 1.74 -8.15
C GLN A 119 14.03 0.93 -6.86
N LEU A 120 13.62 1.59 -5.77
CA LEU A 120 13.36 0.91 -4.49
C LEU A 120 12.25 -0.14 -4.61
N ALA A 121 11.12 0.23 -5.17
CA ALA A 121 10.01 -0.70 -5.39
C ALA A 121 10.36 -1.81 -6.39
N GLY A 122 11.13 -1.48 -7.44
CA GLY A 122 11.61 -2.43 -8.44
C GLY A 122 12.52 -3.50 -7.82
N ALA A 123 13.40 -3.13 -6.91
CA ALA A 123 14.26 -4.08 -6.20
C ALA A 123 13.44 -5.11 -5.39
N ILE A 124 12.38 -4.66 -4.70
CA ILE A 124 11.47 -5.56 -3.97
C ILE A 124 10.69 -6.45 -4.94
N ARG A 125 10.14 -5.90 -6.03
CA ARG A 125 9.39 -6.69 -7.02
C ARG A 125 10.25 -7.78 -7.67
N SER A 126 11.54 -7.51 -7.88
CA SER A 126 12.48 -8.48 -8.46
C SER A 126 12.84 -9.61 -7.49
N ASN A 127 12.80 -9.36 -6.19
CA ASN A 127 13.05 -10.36 -5.15
C ASN A 127 12.16 -10.10 -3.92
N PRO A 128 10.90 -10.53 -3.96
CA PRO A 128 9.94 -10.24 -2.90
C PRO A 128 10.18 -11.04 -1.60
N ALA A 129 11.02 -12.08 -1.63
CA ALA A 129 11.19 -12.99 -0.50
C ALA A 129 11.61 -12.27 0.79
N VAL A 130 12.55 -11.33 0.70
CA VAL A 130 13.03 -10.56 1.88
C VAL A 130 11.92 -9.66 2.42
N ALA A 131 11.14 -9.01 1.55
CA ALA A 131 10.01 -8.18 1.95
C ALA A 131 8.89 -9.01 2.61
N ILE A 132 8.61 -10.20 2.09
CA ILE A 132 7.66 -11.13 2.70
C ILE A 132 8.15 -11.54 4.10
N GLN A 133 9.43 -11.89 4.27
CA GLN A 133 10.00 -12.21 5.58
C GLN A 133 9.94 -11.02 6.54
N ASN A 134 10.23 -9.81 6.06
CA ASN A 134 10.11 -8.57 6.84
C ASN A 134 8.67 -8.38 7.36
N MET A 135 7.66 -8.49 6.51
CA MET A 135 6.26 -8.35 6.91
C MET A 135 5.79 -9.49 7.84
N LYS A 136 6.24 -10.72 7.62
CA LYS A 136 5.98 -11.83 8.56
C LYS A 136 6.62 -11.58 9.93
N ALA A 137 7.82 -11.03 9.97
CA ALA A 137 8.47 -10.63 11.22
C ALA A 137 7.68 -9.50 11.92
N ALA A 138 7.06 -8.59 11.18
CA ALA A 138 6.17 -7.58 11.76
C ALA A 138 4.93 -8.21 12.41
N VAL A 139 4.32 -9.22 11.78
CA VAL A 139 3.22 -9.98 12.38
C VAL A 139 3.67 -10.64 13.69
N GLN A 140 4.84 -11.31 13.68
CA GLN A 140 5.38 -11.95 14.90
C GLN A 140 5.74 -10.93 15.98
N TYR A 141 6.28 -9.76 15.60
CA TYR A 141 6.54 -8.67 16.54
C TYR A 141 5.25 -8.22 17.24
N LEU A 142 4.17 -8.00 16.48
CA LEU A 142 2.86 -7.62 17.02
C LEU A 142 2.29 -8.71 17.95
N LYS A 143 2.37 -9.99 17.56
CA LYS A 143 1.91 -11.11 18.41
C LYS A 143 2.62 -11.20 19.75
N ASN A 144 3.86 -10.72 19.84
CA ASN A 144 4.65 -10.73 21.07
C ASN A 144 4.39 -9.53 22.00
N LEU A 145 3.58 -8.56 21.57
CA LEU A 145 3.21 -7.42 22.42
C LEU A 145 2.09 -7.83 23.37
N TYR A 146 2.26 -7.56 24.67
CA TYR A 146 1.31 -7.93 25.74
C TYR A 146 -0.08 -7.27 25.59
N ASN A 147 -0.15 -6.18 24.83
CA ASN A 147 -1.36 -5.40 24.58
C ASN A 147 -1.99 -5.65 23.21
N VAL A 148 -1.59 -6.71 22.51
CA VAL A 148 -2.15 -7.12 21.21
C VAL A 148 -2.91 -8.43 21.35
N ASN A 149 -4.10 -8.51 20.74
CA ASN A 149 -4.79 -9.76 20.50
C ASN A 149 -4.17 -10.44 19.27
N ASP A 150 -3.42 -11.51 19.47
CA ASP A 150 -2.63 -12.20 18.46
C ASP A 150 -3.47 -12.90 17.36
N ASP A 151 -4.74 -13.19 17.65
CA ASP A 151 -5.71 -13.70 16.66
C ASP A 151 -6.39 -12.59 15.85
N LYS A 152 -6.22 -11.33 16.22
CA LYS A 152 -6.86 -10.16 15.60
C LYS A 152 -5.84 -9.23 14.94
N ILE A 153 -5.06 -9.77 13.99
CA ILE A 153 -4.05 -9.02 13.24
C ILE A 153 -4.43 -8.96 11.76
N ALA A 154 -4.54 -7.75 11.22
CA ALA A 154 -4.78 -7.50 9.80
C ALA A 154 -3.54 -6.97 9.08
N SER A 155 -3.58 -6.98 7.75
CA SER A 155 -2.66 -6.24 6.90
C SER A 155 -3.40 -5.14 6.12
N MET A 156 -2.70 -4.04 5.85
CA MET A 156 -3.24 -2.91 5.10
C MET A 156 -2.14 -2.20 4.32
N GLY A 157 -2.45 -1.75 3.10
CA GLY A 157 -1.47 -0.97 2.33
C GLY A 157 -2.05 -0.31 1.09
N TRP A 158 -1.30 0.65 0.53
CA TRP A 158 -1.67 1.46 -0.62
C TRP A 158 -0.70 1.28 -1.78
N CYS A 159 -1.19 1.23 -3.01
CA CYS A 159 -0.38 1.12 -4.22
C CYS A 159 0.56 -0.10 -4.16
N PHE A 160 1.88 0.11 -4.14
CA PHE A 160 2.87 -0.92 -3.88
C PHE A 160 2.57 -1.67 -2.56
N GLY A 161 2.22 -0.95 -1.50
CA GLY A 161 1.84 -1.53 -0.20
C GLY A 161 0.54 -2.34 -0.26
N GLY A 162 -0.42 -1.96 -1.10
CA GLY A 162 -1.62 -2.75 -1.34
C GLY A 162 -1.31 -4.11 -1.97
N ALA A 163 -0.40 -4.12 -2.96
CA ALA A 163 0.10 -5.36 -3.53
C ALA A 163 0.86 -6.21 -2.49
N MET A 164 1.67 -5.58 -1.63
CA MET A 164 2.41 -6.27 -0.58
C MET A 164 1.50 -6.77 0.56
N SER A 165 0.37 -6.09 0.84
CA SER A 165 -0.67 -6.57 1.76
C SER A 165 -1.26 -7.90 1.26
N LEU A 166 -1.58 -7.99 -0.03
CA LEU A 166 -2.01 -9.25 -0.64
C LEU A 166 -0.88 -10.32 -0.60
N GLN A 167 0.38 -9.93 -0.85
CA GLN A 167 1.51 -10.87 -0.73
C GLN A 167 1.67 -11.38 0.70
N LEU A 168 1.46 -10.55 1.73
CA LEU A 168 1.48 -11.00 3.11
C LEU A 168 0.33 -11.99 3.36
N ALA A 169 -0.88 -11.71 2.90
CA ALA A 169 -2.04 -12.60 3.02
C ALA A 169 -1.83 -13.96 2.33
N LEU A 170 -1.08 -14.02 1.25
CA LEU A 170 -0.73 -15.29 0.57
C LEU A 170 0.34 -16.12 1.33
N ASN A 171 1.02 -15.55 2.32
CA ASN A 171 2.18 -16.15 2.97
C ASN A 171 2.11 -16.23 4.50
N GLU A 172 1.13 -15.59 5.14
CA GLU A 172 0.97 -15.56 6.60
C GLU A 172 -0.51 -15.55 6.97
N LYS A 173 -0.89 -16.23 8.06
CA LYS A 173 -2.27 -16.20 8.58
C LYS A 173 -2.56 -14.84 9.21
N LEU A 174 -3.67 -14.23 8.79
CA LEU A 174 -4.18 -12.96 9.29
C LEU A 174 -5.64 -13.13 9.75
N ALA A 175 -6.24 -12.07 10.26
CA ALA A 175 -7.66 -11.99 10.57
C ALA A 175 -8.44 -11.18 9.51
N ALA A 176 -7.77 -10.25 8.81
CA ALA A 176 -8.36 -9.47 7.74
C ALA A 176 -7.25 -8.90 6.82
N THR A 177 -7.59 -8.52 5.59
CA THR A 177 -6.66 -7.90 4.64
C THR A 177 -7.31 -6.72 3.93
N VAL A 178 -6.63 -5.57 3.90
CA VAL A 178 -7.09 -4.37 3.20
C VAL A 178 -6.12 -4.00 2.08
N ILE A 179 -6.66 -3.78 0.88
CA ILE A 179 -5.90 -3.52 -0.34
C ILE A 179 -6.41 -2.22 -0.99
N TYR A 180 -5.62 -1.16 -0.95
CA TYR A 180 -5.90 0.05 -1.72
C TYR A 180 -5.11 0.03 -3.02
N TYR A 181 -5.80 0.01 -4.15
CA TYR A 181 -5.27 0.11 -5.53
C TYR A 181 -3.92 -0.59 -5.74
N GLY A 182 -3.74 -1.77 -5.14
CA GLY A 182 -2.56 -2.62 -5.31
C GLY A 182 -2.70 -3.61 -6.47
N ASN A 183 -1.58 -4.10 -7.02
CA ASN A 183 -1.59 -5.19 -7.97
C ASN A 183 -2.20 -6.45 -7.36
N LEU A 184 -3.01 -7.15 -8.16
CA LEU A 184 -3.87 -8.25 -7.73
C LEU A 184 -3.41 -9.59 -8.30
N GLU A 185 -3.55 -10.65 -7.52
CA GLU A 185 -3.52 -12.04 -7.97
C GLU A 185 -4.94 -12.46 -8.38
N THR A 186 -5.12 -12.99 -9.58
CA THR A 186 -6.43 -13.42 -10.10
C THR A 186 -6.55 -14.94 -10.25
N ASN A 187 -5.54 -15.69 -9.83
CA ASN A 187 -5.59 -17.15 -9.84
C ASN A 187 -6.24 -17.64 -8.54
N SER A 188 -7.44 -18.20 -8.66
CA SER A 188 -8.24 -18.71 -7.53
C SER A 188 -7.52 -19.79 -6.73
N THR A 189 -6.73 -20.66 -7.38
CA THR A 189 -5.93 -21.68 -6.70
C THR A 189 -4.88 -21.06 -5.77
N LYS A 190 -4.21 -19.98 -6.20
CA LYS A 190 -3.26 -19.27 -5.34
C LYS A 190 -3.97 -18.55 -4.19
N LEU A 191 -5.12 -17.95 -4.46
CA LEU A 191 -5.91 -17.24 -3.45
C LEU A 191 -6.49 -18.18 -2.40
N SER A 192 -6.73 -19.46 -2.72
CA SER A 192 -7.40 -20.43 -1.84
C SER A 192 -6.71 -20.66 -0.48
N VAL A 193 -5.47 -20.20 -0.29
CA VAL A 193 -4.76 -20.26 1.00
C VAL A 193 -5.30 -19.24 2.00
N ILE A 194 -5.92 -18.16 1.52
CA ILE A 194 -6.53 -17.11 2.35
C ILE A 194 -7.85 -17.64 2.90
N LYS A 195 -8.10 -17.44 4.21
CA LYS A 195 -9.29 -17.96 4.91
C LYS A 195 -9.99 -16.88 5.75
N TRP A 196 -9.71 -15.62 5.48
CA TRP A 196 -10.25 -14.43 6.18
C TRP A 196 -10.72 -13.41 5.16
N PRO A 197 -11.56 -12.45 5.60
CA PRO A 197 -12.14 -11.44 4.73
C PRO A 197 -11.10 -10.50 4.11
N ILE A 198 -11.43 -10.00 2.91
CA ILE A 198 -10.62 -9.03 2.16
C ILE A 198 -11.47 -7.81 1.83
N LEU A 199 -10.95 -6.61 2.14
CA LEU A 199 -11.44 -5.34 1.63
C LEU A 199 -10.55 -4.85 0.49
N GLY A 200 -11.14 -4.52 -0.66
CA GLY A 200 -10.48 -3.94 -1.82
C GLY A 200 -11.03 -2.58 -2.20
N ILE A 201 -10.16 -1.59 -2.34
CA ILE A 201 -10.48 -0.18 -2.64
C ILE A 201 -9.77 0.22 -3.94
N PHE A 202 -10.52 0.60 -4.96
CA PHE A 202 -10.00 0.88 -6.31
C PHE A 202 -10.68 2.10 -6.94
N GLY A 203 -10.05 2.65 -7.97
CA GLY A 203 -10.61 3.75 -8.78
C GLY A 203 -11.01 3.28 -10.18
N SER A 204 -12.13 3.79 -10.73
CA SER A 204 -12.62 3.39 -12.06
C SER A 204 -11.72 3.90 -13.20
N ASN A 205 -10.98 5.00 -12.97
CA ASN A 205 -10.04 5.58 -13.93
C ASN A 205 -8.58 5.16 -13.68
N ASP A 206 -8.36 4.14 -12.84
CA ASP A 206 -7.00 3.61 -12.61
C ASP A 206 -6.53 2.76 -13.78
N THR A 207 -5.58 3.30 -14.56
CA THR A 207 -4.97 2.59 -15.70
C THR A 207 -3.91 1.57 -15.28
N SER A 208 -3.41 1.65 -14.03
CA SER A 208 -2.44 0.70 -13.49
C SER A 208 -3.12 -0.55 -12.96
N ILE A 209 -4.33 -0.39 -12.38
CA ILE A 209 -5.18 -1.47 -11.88
C ILE A 209 -6.55 -1.37 -12.54
N PRO A 210 -6.70 -1.82 -13.80
CA PRO A 210 -7.94 -1.69 -14.55
C PRO A 210 -9.11 -2.40 -13.86
N VAL A 211 -10.31 -1.84 -13.96
CA VAL A 211 -11.56 -2.39 -13.40
C VAL A 211 -11.79 -3.85 -13.78
N GLU A 212 -11.40 -4.23 -15.01
CA GLU A 212 -11.49 -5.64 -15.44
C GLU A 212 -10.63 -6.56 -14.57
N THR A 213 -9.42 -6.12 -14.17
CA THR A 213 -8.55 -6.89 -13.27
C THR A 213 -9.16 -6.98 -11.87
N VAL A 214 -9.78 -5.89 -11.38
CA VAL A 214 -10.49 -5.88 -10.10
C VAL A 214 -11.64 -6.89 -10.10
N LYS A 215 -12.46 -6.89 -11.15
CA LYS A 215 -13.56 -7.85 -11.31
C LYS A 215 -13.09 -9.30 -11.41
N LYS A 216 -11.96 -9.55 -12.09
CA LYS A 216 -11.34 -10.89 -12.13
C LYS A 216 -10.86 -11.34 -10.74
N PHE A 217 -10.30 -10.43 -9.97
CA PHE A 217 -9.89 -10.72 -8.59
C PHE A 217 -11.10 -11.06 -7.71
N GLU A 218 -12.15 -10.23 -7.73
CA GLU A 218 -13.40 -10.47 -7.01
C GLU A 218 -14.02 -11.83 -7.38
N ALA A 219 -14.10 -12.13 -8.68
CA ALA A 219 -14.60 -13.42 -9.16
C ALA A 219 -13.75 -14.60 -8.64
N ALA A 220 -12.42 -14.45 -8.62
CA ALA A 220 -11.52 -15.48 -8.12
C ALA A 220 -11.64 -15.68 -6.60
N LEU A 221 -11.87 -14.61 -5.81
CA LEU A 221 -12.18 -14.71 -4.38
C LEU A 221 -13.49 -15.46 -4.14
N ASN A 222 -14.54 -15.09 -4.89
CA ASN A 222 -15.86 -15.72 -4.79
C ASN A 222 -15.80 -17.20 -5.16
N GLU A 223 -15.03 -17.58 -6.19
CA GLU A 223 -14.85 -18.98 -6.62
C GLU A 223 -14.31 -19.87 -5.49
N VAL A 224 -13.44 -19.34 -4.63
CA VAL A 224 -12.84 -20.09 -3.51
C VAL A 224 -13.48 -19.79 -2.15
N GLY A 225 -14.60 -19.05 -2.15
CA GLY A 225 -15.42 -18.79 -0.97
C GLY A 225 -14.78 -17.83 0.04
N ILE A 226 -13.90 -16.93 -0.40
CA ILE A 226 -13.33 -15.88 0.46
C ILE A 226 -14.34 -14.73 0.55
N GLU A 227 -14.74 -14.38 1.77
CA GLU A 227 -15.56 -13.21 2.03
C GLU A 227 -14.80 -11.94 1.60
N ASN A 228 -15.47 -11.07 0.83
CA ASN A 228 -14.80 -9.88 0.31
C ASN A 228 -15.77 -8.73 0.08
N GLU A 229 -15.23 -7.52 0.20
CA GLU A 229 -15.88 -6.25 -0.14
C GLU A 229 -15.00 -5.50 -1.12
N ILE A 230 -15.51 -5.30 -2.33
CA ILE A 230 -14.77 -4.61 -3.40
C ILE A 230 -15.48 -3.31 -3.74
N HIS A 231 -14.82 -2.19 -3.48
CA HIS A 231 -15.32 -0.85 -3.78
C HIS A 231 -14.53 -0.24 -4.94
N ILE A 232 -15.25 0.16 -6.00
CA ILE A 232 -14.69 0.84 -7.17
C ILE A 232 -15.27 2.26 -7.20
N TYR A 233 -14.43 3.23 -6.88
CA TYR A 233 -14.82 4.65 -6.85
C TYR A 233 -14.83 5.23 -8.25
N GLU A 234 -15.99 5.78 -8.65
CA GLU A 234 -16.18 6.33 -9.99
C GLU A 234 -15.38 7.62 -10.19
N GLY A 235 -14.76 7.77 -11.36
CA GLY A 235 -14.07 8.98 -11.79
C GLY A 235 -12.69 9.22 -11.18
N VAL A 236 -12.21 8.38 -10.24
CA VAL A 236 -10.90 8.56 -9.62
C VAL A 236 -9.86 7.57 -10.16
N GLY A 237 -8.60 8.00 -10.17
CA GLY A 237 -7.47 7.25 -10.69
C GLY A 237 -6.62 6.60 -9.61
N HIS A 238 -5.45 6.10 -10.02
CA HIS A 238 -4.48 5.50 -9.10
C HIS A 238 -4.04 6.46 -8.01
N ALA A 239 -3.88 5.98 -6.79
CA ALA A 239 -3.44 6.74 -5.62
C ALA A 239 -4.38 7.91 -5.22
N PHE A 240 -5.69 7.79 -5.49
CA PHE A 240 -6.68 8.81 -5.15
C PHE A 240 -6.77 9.10 -3.64
N ALA A 241 -6.39 8.14 -2.79
CA ALA A 241 -6.38 8.28 -1.34
C ALA A 241 -5.05 8.80 -0.77
N ASN A 242 -4.12 9.26 -1.62
CA ASN A 242 -2.86 9.85 -1.17
C ASN A 242 -2.97 11.38 -1.13
N PRO A 243 -3.00 12.03 0.07
CA PRO A 243 -3.16 13.50 0.19
C PRO A 243 -2.02 14.30 -0.45
N SER A 244 -0.85 13.67 -0.66
CA SER A 244 0.30 14.30 -1.32
C SER A 244 0.29 14.09 -2.83
N GLY A 245 -0.62 13.27 -3.37
CA GLY A 245 -0.66 12.87 -4.78
C GLY A 245 -1.49 13.84 -5.64
N MET A 246 -1.17 13.90 -6.93
CA MET A 246 -1.92 14.72 -7.90
C MET A 246 -3.35 14.23 -8.13
N ASN A 247 -3.60 12.94 -7.88
CA ASN A 247 -4.92 12.32 -8.08
C ASN A 247 -5.77 12.32 -6.80
N TYR A 248 -5.35 13.06 -5.77
CA TYR A 248 -6.06 13.08 -4.49
C TYR A 248 -7.52 13.50 -4.63
N ALA A 249 -8.42 12.65 -4.16
CA ALA A 249 -9.86 12.85 -4.19
C ALA A 249 -10.39 12.79 -2.74
N PRO A 250 -10.53 13.94 -2.06
CA PRO A 250 -10.76 13.98 -0.60
C PRO A 250 -12.07 13.31 -0.17
N GLU A 251 -13.17 13.48 -0.94
CA GLU A 251 -14.47 12.89 -0.60
C GLU A 251 -14.43 11.37 -0.70
N GLN A 252 -13.88 10.83 -1.81
CA GLN A 252 -13.74 9.40 -2.00
C GLN A 252 -12.72 8.79 -1.02
N THR A 253 -11.69 9.55 -0.65
CA THR A 253 -10.71 9.13 0.36
C THR A 253 -11.35 9.00 1.72
N LYS A 254 -12.20 9.97 2.10
CA LYS A 254 -12.92 9.93 3.38
C LYS A 254 -13.86 8.73 3.45
N ASP A 255 -14.69 8.53 2.42
CA ASP A 255 -15.61 7.38 2.34
C ASP A 255 -14.86 6.04 2.35
N ALA A 256 -13.75 5.93 1.62
CA ALA A 256 -12.91 4.74 1.62
C ALA A 256 -12.30 4.46 3.01
N TRP A 257 -11.92 5.51 3.74
CA TRP A 257 -11.41 5.37 5.10
C TRP A 257 -12.50 4.91 6.08
N GLU A 258 -13.69 5.52 6.02
CA GLU A 258 -14.84 5.12 6.82
C GLU A 258 -15.20 3.64 6.60
N LYS A 259 -15.27 3.19 5.34
CA LYS A 259 -15.47 1.77 5.01
C LYS A 259 -14.36 0.86 5.53
N THR A 260 -13.12 1.35 5.51
CA THR A 260 -11.99 0.60 6.07
C THR A 260 -12.12 0.43 7.58
N LEU A 261 -12.53 1.49 8.30
CA LEU A 261 -12.77 1.40 9.74
C LEU A 261 -13.94 0.46 10.06
N GLU A 262 -15.05 0.58 9.35
CA GLU A 262 -16.21 -0.31 9.50
C GLU A 262 -15.83 -1.78 9.28
N PHE A 263 -15.05 -2.07 8.22
CA PHE A 263 -14.56 -3.41 7.94
C PHE A 263 -13.64 -3.93 9.04
N LEU A 264 -12.62 -3.15 9.42
CA LEU A 264 -11.67 -3.55 10.46
C LEU A 264 -12.35 -3.72 11.83
N ASP A 265 -13.30 -2.87 12.17
CA ASP A 265 -14.05 -2.95 13.43
C ASP A 265 -14.87 -4.24 13.49
N ARG A 266 -15.56 -4.57 12.42
CA ARG A 266 -16.34 -5.79 12.30
C ARG A 266 -15.48 -7.06 12.40
N GLU A 267 -14.31 -7.08 11.74
CA GLU A 267 -13.49 -8.29 11.67
C GLU A 267 -12.58 -8.47 12.90
N LEU A 268 -12.17 -7.37 13.54
CA LEU A 268 -11.12 -7.40 14.56
C LEU A 268 -11.61 -7.08 15.96
N LYS A 269 -12.66 -6.29 16.15
CA LYS A 269 -13.13 -5.86 17.48
C LYS A 269 -14.28 -6.67 18.06
N VAL A 270 -14.77 -7.64 17.31
CA VAL A 270 -15.87 -8.53 17.74
C VAL A 270 -15.34 -9.83 18.31
#